data_6fd3456ba7e2939af4630987da0b8d5b
#
_entry.id   6fd3456ba7e2939af4630987da0b8d5b
#
_cell.length_a   1.000
_cell.length_b   1.000
_cell.length_c   1.000
_cell.angle_alpha   90.00
_cell.angle_beta   90.00
_cell.angle_gamma   90.00
#
_symmetry.space_group_name_H-M   'P 1'
#
loop_
_entity.id
_entity.type
_entity.pdbx_description
1 polymer ?
#
loop_
_entity_poly.entity_id
_entity_poly.type
_entity_poly.pdbx_seq_one_letter_code
_entity_poly.pdbx_strand_id
1 'polypeptide(L)'
;FSMAALSGGATSVHLVDQSGTALEIAKETASQNGFAQPESIQGNAFDVIRDLRSTGQYYDLVILDPPAFCKSRREVEGGIRGYRDLNRGALRLLAPGGRLVTCSCSHHLKPEQFEDTIRQAALDLPFRVFVEERLGSGPDHPALLRLPETEYLKVRILRRWD
;
A
#
# COMPACT_ATOMS: atom_id res chain seq x y z
N PHE A 1 10.46 2.75 0.62
CA PHE A 1 9.88 2.51 -0.71
C PHE A 1 10.33 3.57 -1.72
N SER A 2 10.18 4.85 -1.42
CA SER A 2 10.43 5.94 -2.39
C SER A 2 11.86 5.98 -2.91
N MET A 3 12.85 5.79 -2.04
CA MET A 3 14.25 5.71 -2.47
C MET A 3 14.50 4.52 -3.40
N ALA A 4 13.89 3.38 -3.10
CA ALA A 4 13.99 2.20 -3.98
C ALA A 4 13.32 2.45 -5.34
N ALA A 5 12.17 3.13 -5.37
CA ALA A 5 11.51 3.50 -6.61
C ALA A 5 12.38 4.45 -7.46
N LEU A 6 12.91 5.50 -6.86
CA LEU A 6 13.81 6.45 -7.53
C LEU A 6 15.08 5.76 -8.05
N SER A 7 15.71 4.92 -7.22
CA SER A 7 16.87 4.12 -7.63
C SER A 7 16.54 3.13 -8.76
N GLY A 8 15.30 2.65 -8.81
CA GLY A 8 14.78 1.78 -9.86
C GLY A 8 14.37 2.51 -11.14
N GLY A 9 14.52 3.85 -11.20
CA GLY A 9 14.26 4.65 -12.40
C GLY A 9 12.86 5.28 -12.44
N ALA A 10 12.15 5.37 -11.32
CA ALA A 10 10.92 6.15 -11.26
C ALA A 10 11.19 7.62 -11.57
N THR A 11 10.45 8.19 -12.50
CA THR A 11 10.64 9.59 -12.95
C THR A 11 9.98 10.59 -11.98
N SER A 12 8.94 10.17 -11.27
CA SER A 12 8.26 10.95 -10.23
C SER A 12 7.79 10.06 -9.11
N VAL A 13 7.79 10.59 -7.90
CA VAL A 13 7.29 9.89 -6.70
C VAL A 13 6.47 10.86 -5.87
N HIS A 14 5.25 10.43 -5.50
CA HIS A 14 4.39 11.12 -4.56
C HIS A 14 4.43 10.39 -3.21
N LEU A 15 4.72 11.13 -2.15
CA LEU A 15 4.70 10.64 -0.78
C LEU A 15 3.44 11.13 -0.07
N VAL A 16 2.75 10.22 0.58
CA VAL A 16 1.57 10.55 1.39
C VAL A 16 1.80 10.05 2.81
N ASP A 17 1.78 10.95 3.78
CA ASP A 17 1.84 10.63 5.20
C ASP A 17 1.12 11.71 6.02
N GLN A 18 0.64 11.37 7.20
CA GLN A 18 0.09 12.35 8.16
C GLN A 18 1.19 13.12 8.87
N SER A 19 2.38 12.55 8.99
CA SER A 19 3.53 13.13 9.65
C SER A 19 4.32 14.03 8.70
N GLY A 20 4.20 15.35 8.87
CA GLY A 20 5.03 16.30 8.14
C GLY A 20 6.53 16.06 8.35
N THR A 21 6.93 15.67 9.57
CA THR A 21 8.33 15.34 9.88
C THR A 21 8.83 14.14 9.07
N ALA A 22 8.01 13.10 8.91
CA ALA A 22 8.38 11.93 8.08
C ALA A 22 8.56 12.31 6.60
N LEU A 23 7.71 13.20 6.09
CA LEU A 23 7.80 13.71 4.72
C LEU A 23 9.07 14.54 4.52
N GLU A 24 9.42 15.41 5.45
CA GLU A 24 10.67 16.20 5.37
C GLU A 24 11.92 15.30 5.43
N ILE A 25 11.96 14.32 6.32
CA ILE A 25 13.06 13.32 6.37
C ILE A 25 13.18 12.59 5.04
N ALA A 26 12.06 12.20 4.42
CA ALA A 26 12.09 11.51 3.14
C ALA A 26 12.65 12.40 2.01
N LYS A 27 12.28 13.69 1.95
CA LYS A 27 12.83 14.66 1.00
C LYS A 27 14.33 14.87 1.19
N GLU A 28 14.75 15.05 2.45
CA GLU A 28 16.16 15.22 2.79
C GLU A 28 16.97 13.97 2.39
N THR A 29 16.44 12.78 2.69
CA THR A 29 17.06 11.50 2.30
C THR A 29 17.20 11.39 0.79
N ALA A 30 16.19 11.81 0.00
CA ALA A 30 16.29 11.82 -1.46
C ALA A 30 17.43 12.74 -1.93
N SER A 31 17.50 13.96 -1.41
CA SER A 31 18.54 14.93 -1.74
C SER A 31 19.94 14.41 -1.39
N GLN A 32 20.12 13.82 -0.20
CA GLN A 32 21.41 13.25 0.24
C GLN A 32 21.87 12.07 -0.64
N ASN A 33 20.94 11.37 -1.28
CA ASN A 33 21.25 10.29 -2.23
C ASN A 33 21.29 10.74 -3.70
N GLY A 34 21.24 12.03 -3.97
CA GLY A 34 21.36 12.59 -5.32
C GLY A 34 20.11 12.41 -6.18
N PHE A 35 18.97 12.09 -5.58
CA PHE A 35 17.67 12.00 -6.27
C PHE A 35 16.95 13.34 -6.30
N ALA A 36 16.07 13.50 -7.29
CA ALA A 36 15.07 14.57 -7.27
C ALA A 36 14.17 14.42 -6.04
N GLN A 37 13.78 15.54 -5.44
CA GLN A 37 12.90 15.50 -4.28
C GLN A 37 11.51 14.98 -4.70
N PRO A 38 10.95 14.01 -3.96
CA PRO A 38 9.59 13.54 -4.19
C PRO A 38 8.57 14.64 -3.84
N GLU A 39 7.46 14.67 -4.55
CA GLU A 39 6.32 15.46 -4.15
C GLU A 39 5.72 14.88 -2.87
N SER A 40 5.39 15.73 -1.90
CA SER A 40 4.83 15.27 -0.63
C SER A 40 3.46 15.89 -0.37
N ILE A 41 2.54 15.04 0.06
CA ILE A 41 1.17 15.40 0.41
C ILE A 41 0.94 15.00 1.87
N GLN A 42 0.87 15.98 2.75
CA GLN A 42 0.55 15.72 4.14
C GLN A 42 -0.97 15.55 4.28
N GLY A 43 -1.41 14.37 4.70
CA GLY A 43 -2.83 14.10 4.88
C GLY A 43 -3.16 12.66 5.20
N ASN A 44 -4.45 12.44 5.44
CA ASN A 44 -4.99 11.10 5.61
C ASN A 44 -5.07 10.40 4.25
N ALA A 45 -4.56 9.17 4.15
CA ALA A 45 -4.51 8.43 2.89
C ALA A 45 -5.89 8.25 2.23
N PHE A 46 -6.97 8.10 2.99
CA PHE A 46 -8.33 7.99 2.43
C PHE A 46 -8.75 9.26 1.69
N ASP A 47 -8.47 10.42 2.29
CA ASP A 47 -8.81 11.71 1.70
C ASP A 47 -7.92 12.00 0.49
N VAL A 48 -6.60 11.81 0.64
CA VAL A 48 -5.64 12.06 -0.43
C VAL A 48 -5.92 11.16 -1.66
N ILE A 49 -6.21 9.88 -1.47
CA ILE A 49 -6.58 8.98 -2.59
C ILE A 49 -7.86 9.46 -3.28
N ARG A 50 -8.86 9.92 -2.52
CA ARG A 50 -10.09 10.48 -3.09
C ARG A 50 -9.78 11.72 -3.94
N ASP A 51 -8.95 12.61 -3.41
CA ASP A 51 -8.62 13.87 -4.07
C ASP A 51 -7.77 13.64 -5.32
N LEU A 52 -6.74 12.77 -5.26
CA LEU A 52 -5.95 12.36 -6.43
C LEU A 52 -6.82 11.74 -7.54
N ARG A 53 -7.82 10.95 -7.19
CA ARG A 53 -8.77 10.40 -8.18
C ARG A 53 -9.56 11.50 -8.91
N SER A 54 -9.88 12.59 -8.23
CA SER A 54 -10.61 13.72 -8.83
C SER A 54 -9.79 14.49 -9.86
N THR A 55 -8.44 14.42 -9.78
CA THR A 55 -7.53 15.06 -10.73
C THR A 55 -7.38 14.27 -12.04
N GLY A 56 -7.83 13.02 -12.10
CA GLY A 56 -7.61 12.14 -13.25
C GLY A 56 -6.18 11.62 -13.39
N GLN A 57 -5.36 11.77 -12.35
CA GLN A 57 -3.97 11.28 -12.33
C GLN A 57 -3.94 9.77 -12.13
N TYR A 58 -3.05 9.09 -12.86
CA TYR A 58 -2.80 7.65 -12.77
C TYR A 58 -1.34 7.38 -12.48
N TYR A 59 -1.08 6.22 -11.86
CA TYR A 59 0.25 5.79 -11.43
C TYR A 59 0.58 4.40 -11.97
N ASP A 60 1.83 4.20 -12.38
CA ASP A 60 2.34 2.88 -12.76
C ASP A 60 2.53 1.96 -11.56
N LEU A 61 2.81 2.56 -10.38
CA LEU A 61 2.96 1.85 -9.12
C LEU A 61 2.31 2.64 -7.98
N VAL A 62 1.46 1.96 -7.22
CA VAL A 62 0.94 2.45 -5.95
C VAL A 62 1.39 1.50 -4.84
N ILE A 63 1.86 2.03 -3.72
CA ILE A 63 2.24 1.24 -2.54
C ILE A 63 1.38 1.68 -1.36
N LEU A 64 0.64 0.73 -0.79
CA LEU A 64 -0.15 0.89 0.41
C LEU A 64 0.48 0.11 1.56
N ASP A 65 1.03 0.83 2.53
CA ASP A 65 1.55 0.26 3.78
C ASP A 65 0.95 1.01 4.98
N PRO A 66 -0.37 0.85 5.19
CA PRO A 66 -1.07 1.54 6.27
C PRO A 66 -0.72 0.93 7.62
N PRO A 67 -0.94 1.65 8.73
CA PRO A 67 -0.84 1.08 10.07
C PRO A 67 -1.84 -0.07 10.27
N ALA A 68 -1.62 -0.89 11.30
CA ALA A 68 -2.52 -1.99 11.63
C ALA A 68 -3.93 -1.49 11.97
N PHE A 69 -4.91 -1.81 11.13
CA PHE A 69 -6.32 -1.46 11.38
C PHE A 69 -7.04 -2.45 12.31
N CYS A 70 -6.51 -3.66 12.47
CA CYS A 70 -7.07 -4.71 13.34
C CYS A 70 -6.12 -4.97 14.52
N LYS A 71 -6.11 -4.07 15.50
CA LYS A 71 -5.27 -4.18 16.71
C LYS A 71 -5.84 -5.18 17.73
N SER A 72 -7.13 -5.48 17.62
CA SER A 72 -7.83 -6.45 18.46
C SER A 72 -8.86 -7.23 17.64
N ARG A 73 -9.34 -8.38 18.18
CA ARG A 73 -10.40 -9.18 17.53
C ARG A 73 -11.70 -8.39 17.32
N ARG A 74 -12.00 -7.41 18.18
CA ARG A 74 -13.20 -6.57 18.07
C ARG A 74 -13.12 -5.57 16.91
N GLU A 75 -11.90 -5.23 16.50
CA GLU A 75 -11.67 -4.23 15.43
C GLU A 75 -11.59 -4.87 14.03
N VAL A 76 -11.65 -6.20 13.91
CA VAL A 76 -11.44 -6.91 12.63
C VAL A 76 -12.43 -6.44 11.57
N GLU A 77 -13.72 -6.36 11.89
CA GLU A 77 -14.74 -5.92 10.91
C GLU A 77 -14.52 -4.48 10.44
N GLY A 78 -14.20 -3.57 11.38
CA GLY A 78 -13.87 -2.18 11.06
C GLY A 78 -12.61 -2.07 10.23
N GLY A 79 -11.58 -2.84 10.59
CA GLY A 79 -10.32 -2.91 9.88
C GLY A 79 -10.46 -3.45 8.45
N ILE A 80 -11.28 -4.49 8.25
CA ILE A 80 -11.61 -5.03 6.92
C ILE A 80 -12.25 -3.96 6.04
N ARG A 81 -13.18 -3.18 6.57
CA ARG A 81 -13.78 -2.06 5.82
C ARG A 81 -12.73 -1.03 5.43
N GLY A 82 -11.84 -0.64 6.36
CA GLY A 82 -10.75 0.29 6.08
C GLY A 82 -9.80 -0.22 4.99
N TYR A 83 -9.34 -1.46 5.11
CA TYR A 83 -8.50 -2.07 4.08
C TYR A 83 -9.19 -2.15 2.72
N ARG A 84 -10.49 -2.54 2.69
CA ARG A 84 -11.25 -2.60 1.45
C ARG A 84 -11.35 -1.24 0.76
N ASP A 85 -11.71 -0.21 1.51
CA ASP A 85 -11.94 1.12 0.94
C ASP A 85 -10.62 1.76 0.47
N LEU A 86 -9.51 1.56 1.21
CA LEU A 86 -8.18 2.01 0.82
C LEU A 86 -7.70 1.30 -0.45
N ASN A 87 -7.80 -0.04 -0.50
CA ASN A 87 -7.42 -0.82 -1.68
C ASN A 87 -8.28 -0.46 -2.90
N ARG A 88 -9.59 -0.29 -2.74
CA ARG A 88 -10.50 0.15 -3.83
C ARG A 88 -10.08 1.50 -4.39
N GLY A 89 -9.73 2.44 -3.51
CA GLY A 89 -9.25 3.76 -3.93
C GLY A 89 -7.95 3.67 -4.72
N ALA A 90 -6.97 2.94 -4.19
CA ALA A 90 -5.66 2.76 -4.80
C ALA A 90 -5.71 2.03 -6.15
N LEU A 91 -6.51 0.96 -6.26
CA LEU A 91 -6.70 0.24 -7.53
C LEU A 91 -7.21 1.17 -8.64
N ARG A 92 -8.05 2.15 -8.31
CA ARG A 92 -8.58 3.13 -9.26
C ARG A 92 -7.58 4.21 -9.67
N LEU A 93 -6.46 4.33 -8.97
CA LEU A 93 -5.34 5.20 -9.33
C LEU A 93 -4.33 4.51 -10.26
N LEU A 94 -4.48 3.21 -10.54
CA LEU A 94 -3.53 2.51 -11.40
C LEU A 94 -3.72 2.87 -12.88
N ALA A 95 -2.62 3.17 -13.55
CA ALA A 95 -2.56 3.19 -15.01
C ALA A 95 -2.84 1.79 -15.60
N PRO A 96 -3.22 1.67 -16.88
CA PRO A 96 -3.24 0.39 -17.57
C PRO A 96 -1.91 -0.36 -17.43
N GLY A 97 -1.95 -1.62 -17.00
CA GLY A 97 -0.75 -2.41 -16.69
C GLY A 97 -0.04 -2.07 -15.37
N GLY A 98 -0.52 -1.06 -14.65
CA GLY A 98 0.05 -0.60 -13.37
C GLY A 98 -0.10 -1.63 -12.24
N ARG A 99 0.71 -1.46 -11.20
CA ARG A 99 0.80 -2.37 -10.04
C ARG A 99 0.38 -1.70 -8.75
N LEU A 100 -0.28 -2.47 -7.89
CA LEU A 100 -0.51 -2.12 -6.49
C LEU A 100 0.25 -3.09 -5.60
N VAL A 101 1.14 -2.58 -4.77
CA VAL A 101 1.69 -3.31 -3.62
C VAL A 101 0.85 -2.93 -2.41
N THR A 102 0.17 -3.89 -1.81
CA THR A 102 -0.66 -3.64 -0.63
C THR A 102 -0.25 -4.52 0.53
N CYS A 103 -0.08 -3.90 1.69
CA CYS A 103 0.42 -4.52 2.90
C CYS A 103 -0.62 -4.50 4.03
N SER A 104 -0.51 -5.47 4.92
CA SER A 104 -1.18 -5.47 6.20
C SER A 104 -0.30 -6.09 7.28
N CYS A 105 -0.01 -5.33 8.33
CA CYS A 105 0.67 -5.80 9.53
C CYS A 105 -0.31 -6.15 10.67
N SER A 106 -1.61 -6.27 10.40
CA SER A 106 -2.64 -6.59 11.40
C SER A 106 -2.58 -8.06 11.80
N HIS A 107 -2.19 -8.38 13.04
CA HIS A 107 -2.12 -9.74 13.56
C HIS A 107 -3.46 -10.48 13.53
N HIS A 108 -4.56 -9.78 13.81
CA HIS A 108 -5.90 -10.38 13.87
C HIS A 108 -6.57 -10.55 12.50
N LEU A 109 -5.94 -10.08 11.42
CA LEU A 109 -6.41 -10.26 10.06
C LEU A 109 -5.62 -11.39 9.39
N LYS A 110 -6.29 -12.52 9.14
CA LYS A 110 -5.65 -13.67 8.49
C LYS A 110 -5.33 -13.39 7.01
N PRO A 111 -4.34 -14.07 6.42
CA PRO A 111 -3.97 -13.88 5.01
C PRO A 111 -5.15 -14.04 4.05
N GLU A 112 -6.02 -15.05 4.28
CA GLU A 112 -7.19 -15.32 3.45
C GLU A 112 -8.23 -14.20 3.56
N GLN A 113 -8.43 -13.66 4.77
CA GLN A 113 -9.35 -12.53 5.00
C GLN A 113 -8.84 -11.25 4.33
N PHE A 114 -7.51 -11.02 4.37
CA PHE A 114 -6.90 -9.88 3.68
C PHE A 114 -7.08 -10.00 2.16
N GLU A 115 -6.84 -11.17 1.59
CA GLU A 115 -7.02 -11.41 0.16
C GLU A 115 -8.50 -11.31 -0.26
N ASP A 116 -9.42 -11.81 0.56
CA ASP A 116 -10.86 -11.63 0.33
C ASP A 116 -11.27 -10.16 0.36
N THR A 117 -10.73 -9.40 1.29
CA THR A 117 -10.93 -7.94 1.38
C THR A 117 -10.48 -7.22 0.10
N ILE A 118 -9.32 -7.59 -0.45
CA ILE A 118 -8.82 -7.05 -1.71
C ILE A 118 -9.72 -7.47 -2.87
N ARG A 119 -10.18 -8.73 -2.91
CA ARG A 119 -11.11 -9.21 -3.93
C ARG A 119 -12.41 -8.39 -3.93
N GLN A 120 -12.97 -8.14 -2.75
CA GLN A 120 -14.15 -7.29 -2.62
C GLN A 120 -13.90 -5.84 -3.06
N ALA A 121 -12.69 -5.30 -2.82
CA ALA A 121 -12.30 -3.98 -3.31
C ALA A 121 -12.25 -3.89 -4.83
N ALA A 122 -12.03 -5.00 -5.52
CA ALA A 122 -11.89 -5.08 -6.97
C ALA A 122 -13.20 -5.39 -7.72
N LEU A 123 -14.29 -5.77 -7.04
CA LEU A 123 -15.53 -6.26 -7.70
C LEU A 123 -16.16 -5.26 -8.66
N ASP A 124 -16.13 -3.96 -8.35
CA ASP A 124 -16.81 -2.91 -9.13
C ASP A 124 -15.82 -2.13 -10.02
N LEU A 125 -14.67 -2.71 -10.34
CA LEU A 125 -13.70 -2.07 -11.22
C LEU A 125 -14.02 -2.41 -12.68
N PRO A 126 -13.84 -1.47 -13.63
CA PRO A 126 -14.07 -1.71 -15.05
C PRO A 126 -12.95 -2.50 -15.74
N PHE A 127 -11.98 -3.02 -14.99
CA PHE A 127 -10.82 -3.78 -15.44
C PHE A 127 -10.57 -4.98 -14.53
N ARG A 128 -9.76 -5.92 -14.98
CA ARG A 128 -9.36 -7.09 -14.19
C ARG A 128 -8.16 -6.77 -13.32
N VAL A 129 -8.04 -7.48 -12.20
CA VAL A 129 -6.89 -7.39 -11.29
C VAL A 129 -6.36 -8.79 -11.06
N PHE A 130 -5.07 -8.98 -11.31
CA PHE A 130 -4.37 -10.23 -11.06
C PHE A 130 -3.51 -10.11 -9.80
N VAL A 131 -3.39 -11.19 -9.05
CA VAL A 131 -2.40 -11.33 -7.98
C VAL A 131 -1.13 -11.87 -8.64
N GLU A 132 -0.10 -11.04 -8.78
CA GLU A 132 1.20 -11.46 -9.31
C GLU A 132 1.99 -12.21 -8.23
N GLU A 133 2.04 -11.66 -7.00
CA GLU A 133 2.83 -12.25 -5.91
C GLU A 133 2.11 -12.19 -4.56
N ARG A 134 2.42 -13.18 -3.71
CA ARG A 134 2.03 -13.26 -2.30
C ARG A 134 3.30 -13.36 -1.48
N LEU A 135 3.58 -12.33 -0.69
CA LEU A 135 4.79 -12.22 0.12
C LEU A 135 4.42 -12.03 1.60
N GLY A 136 5.38 -12.30 2.46
CA GLY A 136 5.33 -12.09 3.90
C GLY A 136 6.49 -11.22 4.37
N SER A 137 6.98 -11.51 5.57
CA SER A 137 8.14 -10.83 6.15
C SER A 137 9.42 -11.14 5.37
N GLY A 138 10.31 -10.17 5.31
CA GLY A 138 11.64 -10.36 4.74
C GLY A 138 12.53 -11.28 5.60
N PRO A 139 13.69 -11.72 5.06
CA PRO A 139 14.59 -12.61 5.79
C PRO A 139 15.22 -11.99 7.04
N ASP A 140 15.16 -10.68 7.19
CA ASP A 140 15.56 -9.91 8.38
C ASP A 140 14.52 -9.97 9.52
N HIS A 141 13.30 -10.45 9.23
CA HIS A 141 12.20 -10.67 10.17
C HIS A 141 11.65 -12.09 10.08
N PRO A 142 12.45 -13.11 10.45
CA PRO A 142 12.02 -14.51 10.32
C PRO A 142 10.87 -14.81 11.28
N ALA A 143 9.90 -15.59 10.82
CA ALA A 143 8.83 -16.11 11.67
C ALA A 143 9.37 -17.21 12.58
N LEU A 144 9.00 -17.16 13.86
CA LEU A 144 9.34 -18.19 14.83
C LEU A 144 8.31 -19.33 14.78
N LEU A 145 8.74 -20.55 14.49
CA LEU A 145 7.84 -21.70 14.33
C LEU A 145 6.91 -21.94 15.54
N ARG A 146 7.39 -21.64 16.75
CA ARG A 146 6.61 -21.79 18.00
C ARG A 146 5.75 -20.56 18.34
N LEU A 147 5.88 -19.47 17.60
CA LEU A 147 5.17 -18.21 17.80
C LEU A 147 4.58 -17.74 16.46
N PRO A 148 3.49 -18.37 15.99
CA PRO A 148 2.90 -18.07 14.68
C PRO A 148 2.44 -16.59 14.55
N GLU A 149 2.24 -15.90 15.65
CA GLU A 149 1.97 -14.45 15.65
C GLU A 149 3.12 -13.60 15.12
N THR A 150 4.33 -14.14 15.02
CA THR A 150 5.47 -13.46 14.39
C THR A 150 5.35 -13.42 12.87
N GLU A 151 4.50 -14.24 12.25
CA GLU A 151 4.14 -14.21 10.83
C GLU A 151 2.93 -13.29 10.61
N TYR A 152 3.10 -12.00 10.89
CA TYR A 152 2.00 -11.04 10.86
C TYR A 152 1.91 -10.22 9.57
N LEU A 153 2.98 -10.11 8.80
CA LEU A 153 3.02 -9.30 7.59
C LEU A 153 2.43 -10.07 6.40
N LYS A 154 1.48 -9.45 5.76
CA LYS A 154 0.89 -9.91 4.48
C LYS A 154 1.14 -8.87 3.43
N VAL A 155 1.73 -9.25 2.30
CA VAL A 155 1.95 -8.39 1.15
C VAL A 155 1.34 -9.04 -0.08
N ARG A 156 0.67 -8.26 -0.90
CA ARG A 156 0.15 -8.69 -2.20
C ARG A 156 0.63 -7.72 -3.27
N ILE A 157 1.20 -8.24 -4.33
CA ILE A 157 1.50 -7.48 -5.54
C ILE A 157 0.39 -7.80 -6.55
N LEU A 158 -0.33 -6.77 -6.92
CA LEU A 158 -1.48 -6.85 -7.82
C LEU A 158 -1.15 -6.11 -9.10
N ARG A 159 -1.71 -6.57 -10.21
CA ARG A 159 -1.56 -5.93 -11.51
C ARG A 159 -2.92 -5.64 -12.13
N ARG A 160 -3.11 -4.42 -12.61
CA ARG A 160 -4.23 -4.04 -13.45
C ARG A 160 -4.07 -4.65 -14.85
N TRP A 161 -5.14 -5.23 -15.37
CA TRP A 161 -5.23 -5.77 -16.72
C TRP A 161 -6.53 -5.28 -17.39
N ASP A 162 -6.37 -4.58 -18.49
CA ASP A 162 -7.49 -4.05 -19.28
C ASP A 162 -7.96 -5.04 -20.35
#